data_8900d8a4f1899d860d273fc30a75525d
#
_entry.id   8900d8a4f1899d860d273fc30a75525d
#
_cell.length_a   1.000
_cell.length_b   1.000
_cell.length_c   1.000
_cell.angle_alpha   90.00
_cell.angle_beta   90.00
_cell.angle_gamma   90.00
#
_symmetry.space_group_name_H-M   'P 1'
#
loop_
_entity.id
_entity.type
_entity.pdbx_description
1 polymer ?
#
loop_
_entity_poly.entity_id
_entity_poly.type
_entity_poly.pdbx_seq_one_letter_code
_entity_poly.pdbx_strand_id
1 'polypeptide(L)'
;MEQVGTLFGEGKMFLPQVVKTARVMKRAVAALTPYIEQGSAANAHNSGKVLIATVKGDVHDIGKNIVAVVMACNGYEIRDLGVMVEPERIVEEAVAWGAQCICLSGLITPSLDEMARVCEELERRGLRIPVIIGGATTSDLHPAVKIAPVYSGLVIHSPNASRNSQILAQPVSYTHLR
;
A
#
# COMPACT_ATOMS: atom_id res chain seq x y z
N MET A 1 1.96 15.00 7.93
CA MET A 1 0.64 14.57 8.45
C MET A 1 0.71 14.11 9.91
N GLU A 2 1.78 13.51 10.36
CA GLU A 2 1.97 13.09 11.76
C GLU A 2 1.74 14.25 12.75
N GLN A 3 2.46 15.37 12.58
CA GLN A 3 2.25 16.57 13.41
C GLN A 3 0.81 17.09 13.40
N VAL A 4 0.13 17.01 12.26
CA VAL A 4 -1.30 17.40 12.15
C VAL A 4 -2.17 16.45 12.96
N GLY A 5 -1.91 15.16 12.91
CA GLY A 5 -2.61 14.16 13.72
C GLY A 5 -2.41 14.39 15.23
N THR A 6 -1.18 14.66 15.64
CA THR A 6 -0.86 14.99 17.04
C THR A 6 -1.61 16.23 17.51
N LEU A 7 -1.53 17.34 16.76
CA LEU A 7 -2.22 18.58 17.09
C LEU A 7 -3.75 18.43 17.13
N PHE A 8 -4.30 17.61 16.26
CA PHE A 8 -5.74 17.28 16.28
C PHE A 8 -6.11 16.45 17.51
N GLY A 9 -5.32 15.42 17.84
CA GLY A 9 -5.52 14.59 19.02
C GLY A 9 -5.41 15.37 20.34
N GLU A 10 -4.53 16.39 20.39
CA GLU A 10 -4.36 17.29 21.52
C GLU A 10 -5.42 18.43 21.59
N GLY A 11 -6.36 18.46 20.65
CA GLY A 11 -7.38 19.52 20.56
C GLY A 11 -6.86 20.89 20.11
N LYS A 12 -5.61 20.96 19.63
CA LYS A 12 -4.98 22.20 19.13
C LYS A 12 -5.29 22.50 17.67
N MET A 13 -5.88 21.55 16.97
CA MET A 13 -6.29 21.68 15.56
C MET A 13 -7.70 21.12 15.37
N PHE A 14 -8.53 21.79 14.59
CA PHE A 14 -9.90 21.38 14.31
C PHE A 14 -10.02 20.68 12.96
N LEU A 15 -11.06 19.83 12.82
CA LEU A 15 -11.28 19.02 11.61
C LEU A 15 -11.20 19.80 10.29
N PRO A 16 -11.77 21.02 10.13
CA PRO A 16 -11.62 21.79 8.90
C PRO A 16 -10.15 22.11 8.54
N GLN A 17 -9.30 22.33 9.54
CA GLN A 17 -7.87 22.60 9.35
C GLN A 17 -7.13 21.32 8.90
N VAL A 18 -7.47 20.18 9.49
CA VAL A 18 -6.96 18.86 9.08
C VAL A 18 -7.30 18.59 7.62
N VAL A 19 -8.56 18.76 7.23
CA VAL A 19 -9.03 18.58 5.84
C VAL A 19 -8.33 19.54 4.88
N LYS A 20 -8.15 20.81 5.27
CA LYS A 20 -7.40 21.79 4.45
C LYS A 20 -5.96 21.35 4.24
N THR A 21 -5.30 20.89 5.30
CA THR A 21 -3.90 20.41 5.23
C THR A 21 -3.77 19.19 4.33
N ALA A 22 -4.69 18.23 4.46
CA ALA A 22 -4.73 17.04 3.59
C ALA A 22 -4.89 17.42 2.10
N ARG A 23 -5.77 18.38 1.80
CA ARG A 23 -5.95 18.90 0.42
C ARG A 23 -4.70 19.58 -0.11
N VAL A 24 -4.00 20.36 0.70
CA VAL A 24 -2.74 21.00 0.31
C VAL A 24 -1.68 19.95 0.00
N MET A 25 -1.54 18.95 0.86
CA MET A 25 -0.61 17.84 0.65
C MET A 25 -0.93 17.06 -0.64
N LYS A 26 -2.18 16.71 -0.86
CA LYS A 26 -2.61 16.03 -2.08
C LYS A 26 -2.28 16.83 -3.35
N ARG A 27 -2.50 18.15 -3.32
CA ARG A 27 -2.14 19.03 -4.44
C ARG A 27 -0.63 19.14 -4.64
N ALA A 28 0.15 19.20 -3.56
CA ALA A 28 1.62 19.24 -3.64
C ALA A 28 2.17 17.93 -4.25
N VAL A 29 1.70 16.79 -3.79
CA VAL A 29 2.08 15.47 -4.37
C VAL A 29 1.72 15.41 -5.85
N ALA A 30 0.49 15.77 -6.22
CA ALA A 30 0.07 15.76 -7.63
C ALA A 30 0.91 16.71 -8.51
N ALA A 31 1.33 17.86 -7.99
CA ALA A 31 2.19 18.80 -8.72
C ALA A 31 3.62 18.27 -8.88
N LEU A 32 4.13 17.49 -7.92
CA LEU A 32 5.49 16.94 -7.96
C LEU A 32 5.59 15.64 -8.76
N THR A 33 4.52 14.86 -8.82
CA THR A 33 4.50 13.56 -9.50
C THR A 33 5.06 13.60 -10.93
N PRO A 34 4.68 14.53 -11.84
CA PRO A 34 5.23 14.56 -13.19
C PRO A 34 6.74 14.78 -13.24
N TYR A 35 7.30 15.57 -12.31
CA TYR A 35 8.76 15.82 -12.25
C TYR A 35 9.51 14.60 -11.74
N ILE A 36 8.91 13.87 -10.78
CA ILE A 36 9.48 12.66 -10.23
C ILE A 36 9.47 11.55 -11.29
N GLU A 37 8.37 11.38 -12.02
CA GLU A 37 8.23 10.42 -13.10
C GLU A 37 9.22 10.69 -14.24
N GLN A 38 9.44 11.95 -14.63
CA GLN A 38 10.44 12.32 -15.64
C GLN A 38 11.87 12.00 -15.18
N GLY A 39 12.20 12.22 -13.91
CA GLY A 39 13.50 11.84 -13.35
C GLY A 39 13.71 10.32 -13.26
N SER A 40 12.64 9.56 -13.08
CA SER A 40 12.69 8.09 -13.00
C SER A 40 12.84 7.43 -14.36
N ALA A 41 12.35 8.05 -15.44
CA ALA A 41 12.52 7.55 -16.80
C ALA A 41 13.99 7.45 -17.25
N ALA A 42 14.87 8.25 -16.65
CA ALA A 42 16.32 8.19 -16.91
C ALA A 42 17.01 6.99 -16.22
N ASN A 43 16.37 6.36 -15.23
CA ASN A 43 16.89 5.22 -14.45
C ASN A 43 15.99 3.98 -14.58
N ALA A 44 15.42 3.74 -15.76
CA ALA A 44 14.50 2.62 -16.02
C ALA A 44 15.20 1.24 -15.88
N HIS A 45 15.55 0.88 -14.66
CA HIS A 45 15.63 -0.52 -14.28
C HIS A 45 14.18 -0.98 -14.07
N ASN A 46 13.71 -1.92 -14.89
CA ASN A 46 12.41 -2.56 -14.70
C ASN A 46 12.49 -3.42 -13.43
N SER A 47 12.28 -2.76 -12.27
CA SER A 47 12.37 -3.41 -10.94
C SER A 47 11.19 -4.32 -10.66
N GLY A 48 10.14 -4.27 -11.48
CA GLY A 48 8.95 -5.12 -11.38
C GLY A 48 7.63 -4.36 -11.40
N LYS A 49 6.53 -5.11 -11.42
CA LYS A 49 5.15 -4.62 -11.48
C LYS A 49 4.49 -4.70 -10.11
N VAL A 50 4.01 -3.57 -9.61
CA VAL A 50 3.35 -3.48 -8.32
C VAL A 50 1.94 -2.91 -8.48
N LEU A 51 0.94 -3.70 -8.09
CA LEU A 51 -0.43 -3.24 -8.01
C LEU A 51 -0.67 -2.62 -6.64
N ILE A 52 -1.35 -1.48 -6.58
CA ILE A 52 -1.64 -0.79 -5.33
C ILE A 52 -3.12 -0.42 -5.25
N ALA A 53 -3.72 -0.62 -4.07
CA ALA A 53 -5.12 -0.31 -3.83
C ALA A 53 -5.40 0.07 -2.37
N THR A 54 -6.38 0.95 -2.15
CA THR A 54 -7.04 1.07 -0.86
C THR A 54 -8.23 0.11 -0.82
N VAL A 55 -8.27 -0.72 0.21
CA VAL A 55 -9.24 -1.81 0.33
C VAL A 55 -10.68 -1.32 0.45
N LYS A 56 -11.62 -2.24 0.24
CA LYS A 56 -13.07 -1.99 0.38
C LYS A 56 -13.43 -1.24 1.65
N GLY A 57 -14.36 -0.30 1.53
CA GLY A 57 -14.87 0.48 2.66
C GLY A 57 -13.95 1.60 3.13
N ASP A 58 -12.75 1.74 2.55
CA ASP A 58 -11.79 2.78 2.91
C ASP A 58 -11.53 3.75 1.74
N VAL A 59 -11.50 5.04 2.05
CA VAL A 59 -11.33 6.14 1.07
C VAL A 59 -10.02 6.91 1.25
N HIS A 60 -9.18 6.49 2.21
CA HIS A 60 -7.95 7.20 2.53
C HIS A 60 -6.85 6.82 1.54
N ASP A 61 -6.48 7.76 0.68
CA ASP A 61 -5.57 7.55 -0.44
C ASP A 61 -4.22 8.28 -0.34
N ILE A 62 -4.04 9.21 0.61
CA ILE A 62 -2.83 10.04 0.68
C ILE A 62 -1.59 9.17 0.90
N GLY A 63 -1.63 8.25 1.86
CA GLY A 63 -0.51 7.35 2.15
C GLY A 63 -0.20 6.44 0.96
N LYS A 64 -1.22 5.88 0.33
CA LYS A 64 -1.13 5.05 -0.87
C LYS A 64 -0.46 5.80 -2.02
N ASN A 65 -0.89 7.03 -2.28
CA ASN A 65 -0.34 7.85 -3.36
C ASN A 65 1.14 8.19 -3.14
N ILE A 66 1.56 8.42 -1.89
CA ILE A 66 2.97 8.62 -1.53
C ILE A 66 3.77 7.34 -1.79
N VAL A 67 3.25 6.19 -1.40
CA VAL A 67 3.88 4.88 -1.68
C VAL A 67 4.04 4.66 -3.17
N ALA A 68 3.00 4.92 -3.97
CA ALA A 68 3.04 4.78 -5.43
C ALA A 68 4.17 5.63 -6.05
N VAL A 69 4.27 6.90 -5.65
CA VAL A 69 5.33 7.81 -6.13
C VAL A 69 6.71 7.31 -5.73
N VAL A 70 6.91 6.94 -4.46
CA VAL A 70 8.22 6.44 -3.98
C VAL A 70 8.64 5.18 -4.73
N MET A 71 7.73 4.26 -4.97
CA MET A 71 8.03 3.02 -5.70
C MET A 71 8.31 3.28 -7.18
N ALA A 72 7.55 4.16 -7.83
CA ALA A 72 7.82 4.58 -9.21
C ALA A 72 9.22 5.21 -9.35
N CYS A 73 9.64 6.05 -8.38
CA CYS A 73 11.00 6.60 -8.33
C CYS A 73 12.09 5.53 -8.21
N ASN A 74 11.77 4.37 -7.68
CA ASN A 74 12.68 3.22 -7.55
C ASN A 74 12.57 2.23 -8.74
N GLY A 75 11.94 2.64 -9.84
CA GLY A 75 11.90 1.89 -11.09
C GLY A 75 10.83 0.80 -11.15
N TYR A 76 9.85 0.80 -10.22
CA TYR A 76 8.69 -0.10 -10.30
C TYR A 76 7.60 0.47 -11.21
N GLU A 77 7.01 -0.38 -12.03
CA GLU A 77 5.80 -0.05 -12.77
C GLU A 77 4.61 -0.19 -11.82
N ILE A 78 3.84 0.90 -11.68
CA ILE A 78 2.74 0.97 -10.70
C ILE A 78 1.39 0.97 -11.40
N ARG A 79 0.50 0.07 -10.96
CA ARG A 79 -0.92 0.10 -11.30
C ARG A 79 -1.73 0.44 -10.05
N ASP A 80 -2.31 1.63 -10.02
CA ASP A 80 -3.16 2.09 -8.92
C ASP A 80 -4.64 1.86 -9.26
N LEU A 81 -5.32 1.05 -8.45
CA LEU A 81 -6.76 0.77 -8.59
C LEU A 81 -7.65 1.79 -7.89
N GLY A 82 -7.07 2.74 -7.14
CA GLY A 82 -7.81 3.74 -6.40
C GLY A 82 -8.22 3.29 -5.00
N VAL A 83 -9.43 3.69 -4.61
CA VAL A 83 -9.99 3.46 -3.26
C VAL A 83 -11.23 2.59 -3.30
N MET A 84 -11.64 2.02 -2.15
CA MET A 84 -12.84 1.19 -2.01
C MET A 84 -12.86 -0.01 -2.97
N VAL A 85 -11.70 -0.64 -3.19
CA VAL A 85 -11.56 -1.71 -4.18
C VAL A 85 -11.94 -3.05 -3.57
N GLU A 86 -12.83 -3.76 -4.24
CA GLU A 86 -13.27 -5.11 -3.82
C GLU A 86 -12.11 -6.13 -3.91
N PRO A 87 -12.03 -7.10 -2.97
CA PRO A 87 -10.98 -8.11 -2.94
C PRO A 87 -10.83 -8.88 -4.26
N GLU A 88 -11.92 -9.30 -4.85
CA GLU A 88 -11.96 -10.06 -6.10
C GLU A 88 -11.35 -9.24 -7.24
N ARG A 89 -11.68 -7.95 -7.33
CA ARG A 89 -11.15 -7.04 -8.33
C ARG A 89 -9.65 -6.82 -8.18
N ILE A 90 -9.16 -6.70 -6.94
CA ILE A 90 -7.72 -6.56 -6.68
C ILE A 90 -6.98 -7.78 -7.23
N VAL A 91 -7.46 -8.98 -6.95
CA VAL A 91 -6.82 -10.22 -7.38
C VAL A 91 -6.93 -10.41 -8.90
N GLU A 92 -8.07 -10.14 -9.50
CA GLU A 92 -8.28 -10.22 -10.95
C GLU A 92 -7.35 -9.27 -11.72
N GLU A 93 -7.28 -8.03 -11.30
CA GLU A 93 -6.39 -7.03 -11.92
C GLU A 93 -4.90 -7.38 -11.73
N ALA A 94 -4.54 -7.94 -10.56
CA ALA A 94 -3.19 -8.39 -10.31
C ALA A 94 -2.76 -9.51 -11.26
N VAL A 95 -3.63 -10.50 -11.47
CA VAL A 95 -3.39 -11.62 -12.39
C VAL A 95 -3.36 -11.13 -13.84
N ALA A 96 -4.37 -10.38 -14.26
CA ALA A 96 -4.51 -9.92 -15.63
C ALA A 96 -3.32 -9.03 -16.08
N TRP A 97 -2.77 -8.25 -15.16
CA TRP A 97 -1.64 -7.38 -15.44
C TRP A 97 -0.27 -8.04 -15.19
N GLY A 98 -0.24 -9.17 -14.52
CA GLY A 98 0.99 -9.86 -14.14
C GLY A 98 1.74 -9.14 -13.01
N ALA A 99 1.02 -8.70 -11.98
CA ALA A 99 1.61 -8.06 -10.82
C ALA A 99 2.52 -9.02 -10.06
N GLN A 100 3.70 -8.55 -9.69
CA GLN A 100 4.69 -9.30 -8.90
C GLN A 100 4.58 -9.03 -7.41
N CYS A 101 3.83 -7.99 -7.05
CA CYS A 101 3.50 -7.63 -5.67
C CYS A 101 2.18 -6.86 -5.63
N ILE A 102 1.43 -7.03 -4.56
CA ILE A 102 0.23 -6.25 -4.25
C ILE A 102 0.50 -5.42 -3.00
N CYS A 103 0.26 -4.11 -3.07
CA CYS A 103 0.33 -3.21 -1.92
C CYS A 103 -1.08 -2.80 -1.49
N LEU A 104 -1.48 -3.18 -0.29
CA LEU A 104 -2.78 -2.84 0.29
C LEU A 104 -2.66 -1.70 1.29
N SER A 105 -3.55 -0.73 1.16
CA SER A 105 -3.65 0.42 2.05
C SER A 105 -4.99 0.44 2.76
N GLY A 106 -4.97 0.83 4.04
CA GLY A 106 -6.17 1.07 4.84
C GLY A 106 -5.84 1.89 6.07
N LEU A 107 -6.79 2.73 6.51
CA LEU A 107 -6.60 3.63 7.65
C LEU A 107 -7.53 3.31 8.81
N ILE A 108 -8.64 2.64 8.57
CA ILE A 108 -9.66 2.34 9.58
C ILE A 108 -9.60 0.88 10.00
N THR A 109 -10.07 0.58 11.20
CA THR A 109 -10.00 -0.80 11.73
C THR A 109 -10.67 -1.85 10.84
N PRO A 110 -11.84 -1.61 10.21
CA PRO A 110 -12.43 -2.56 9.27
C PRO A 110 -11.56 -2.89 8.05
N SER A 111 -10.64 -2.00 7.66
CA SER A 111 -9.72 -2.24 6.54
C SER A 111 -8.80 -3.44 6.78
N LEU A 112 -8.51 -3.76 8.05
CA LEU A 112 -7.68 -4.91 8.42
C LEU A 112 -8.33 -6.24 8.02
N ASP A 113 -9.64 -6.36 8.18
CA ASP A 113 -10.38 -7.56 7.77
C ASP A 113 -10.51 -7.65 6.24
N GLU A 114 -10.63 -6.51 5.57
CA GLU A 114 -10.65 -6.48 4.09
C GLU A 114 -9.27 -6.85 3.49
N MET A 115 -8.15 -6.48 4.13
CA MET A 115 -6.82 -6.95 3.73
C MET A 115 -6.69 -8.47 3.86
N ALA A 116 -7.23 -9.06 4.93
CA ALA A 116 -7.27 -10.50 5.11
C ALA A 116 -8.10 -11.19 3.99
N ARG A 117 -9.26 -10.62 3.62
CA ARG A 117 -10.10 -11.14 2.51
C ARG A 117 -9.38 -11.15 1.16
N VAL A 118 -8.57 -10.13 0.86
CA VAL A 118 -7.74 -10.15 -0.35
C VAL A 118 -6.77 -11.34 -0.31
N CYS A 119 -6.16 -11.61 0.83
CA CYS A 119 -5.24 -12.73 1.01
C CYS A 119 -5.97 -14.08 0.93
N GLU A 120 -7.16 -14.21 1.51
CA GLU A 120 -8.03 -15.39 1.38
C GLU A 120 -8.39 -15.66 -0.09
N GLU A 121 -8.69 -14.61 -0.86
CA GLU A 121 -9.02 -14.73 -2.28
C GLU A 121 -7.80 -15.19 -3.10
N LEU A 122 -6.59 -14.68 -2.79
CA LEU A 122 -5.35 -15.16 -3.38
C LEU A 122 -5.13 -16.66 -3.08
N GLU A 123 -5.30 -17.06 -1.81
CA GLU A 123 -5.17 -18.46 -1.40
C GLU A 123 -6.18 -19.36 -2.11
N ARG A 124 -7.45 -18.95 -2.17
CA ARG A 124 -8.53 -19.69 -2.85
C ARG A 124 -8.22 -19.93 -4.32
N ARG A 125 -7.52 -19.01 -4.98
CA ARG A 125 -7.09 -19.12 -6.39
C ARG A 125 -5.73 -19.83 -6.54
N GLY A 126 -5.10 -20.27 -5.46
CA GLY A 126 -3.78 -20.90 -5.50
C GLY A 126 -2.63 -19.96 -5.89
N LEU A 127 -2.81 -18.65 -5.70
CA LEU A 127 -1.84 -17.62 -6.05
C LEU A 127 -0.89 -17.33 -4.87
N ARG A 128 0.37 -17.03 -5.16
CA ARG A 128 1.42 -16.75 -4.17
C ARG A 128 2.06 -15.37 -4.40
N ILE A 129 1.25 -14.39 -4.82
CA ILE A 129 1.74 -13.03 -5.07
C ILE A 129 2.07 -12.38 -3.72
N PRO A 130 3.30 -11.89 -3.50
CA PRO A 130 3.66 -11.18 -2.27
C PRO A 130 2.73 -10.00 -2.01
N VAL A 131 2.31 -9.84 -0.74
CA VAL A 131 1.42 -8.76 -0.31
C VAL A 131 2.15 -7.88 0.70
N ILE A 132 2.18 -6.58 0.45
CA ILE A 132 2.62 -5.57 1.41
C ILE A 132 1.38 -4.89 1.96
N ILE A 133 1.26 -4.84 3.28
CA ILE A 133 0.18 -4.11 3.95
C ILE A 133 0.71 -2.87 4.65
N GLY A 134 0.00 -1.77 4.54
CA GLY A 134 0.36 -0.51 5.16
C GLY A 134 -0.87 0.32 5.53
N GLY A 135 -0.66 1.23 6.47
CA GLY A 135 -1.69 2.13 6.98
C GLY A 135 -1.54 2.35 8.49
N ALA A 136 -2.13 3.41 9.01
CA ALA A 136 -1.92 3.81 10.41
C ALA A 136 -2.47 2.81 11.44
N THR A 137 -3.44 1.98 11.04
CA THR A 137 -4.03 0.93 11.90
C THR A 137 -3.33 -0.42 11.77
N THR A 138 -2.44 -0.58 10.80
CA THR A 138 -1.67 -1.82 10.60
C THR A 138 -0.50 -1.90 11.59
N SER A 139 -0.15 -3.11 11.99
CA SER A 139 1.01 -3.41 12.82
C SER A 139 1.61 -4.76 12.42
N ASP A 140 2.80 -5.07 12.90
CA ASP A 140 3.45 -6.37 12.63
C ASP A 140 2.63 -7.56 13.17
N LEU A 141 1.79 -7.32 14.16
CA LEU A 141 0.92 -8.35 14.75
C LEU A 141 -0.23 -8.73 13.80
N HIS A 142 -0.70 -7.79 12.98
CA HIS A 142 -1.84 -8.04 12.10
C HIS A 142 -1.58 -9.12 11.04
N PRO A 143 -0.48 -9.11 10.26
CA PRO A 143 -0.14 -10.21 9.37
C PRO A 143 -0.04 -11.55 10.09
N ALA A 144 0.60 -11.58 11.25
CA ALA A 144 0.83 -12.82 11.99
C ALA A 144 -0.47 -13.45 12.52
N VAL A 145 -1.41 -12.63 13.01
CA VAL A 145 -2.62 -13.13 13.68
C VAL A 145 -3.79 -13.32 12.71
N LYS A 146 -3.96 -12.39 11.76
CA LYS A 146 -5.15 -12.37 10.89
C LYS A 146 -4.89 -12.96 9.50
N ILE A 147 -3.70 -12.81 8.96
CA ILE A 147 -3.42 -13.16 7.56
C ILE A 147 -2.66 -14.48 7.45
N ALA A 148 -1.64 -14.71 8.28
CA ALA A 148 -0.86 -15.95 8.22
C ALA A 148 -1.68 -17.25 8.34
N PRO A 149 -2.80 -17.31 9.08
CA PRO A 149 -3.64 -18.51 9.11
C PRO A 149 -4.39 -18.78 7.80
N VAL A 150 -4.61 -17.77 6.97
CA VAL A 150 -5.47 -17.84 5.79
C VAL A 150 -4.71 -17.67 4.46
N TYR A 151 -3.44 -17.33 4.51
CA TYR A 151 -2.61 -17.12 3.31
C TYR A 151 -1.22 -17.70 3.48
N SER A 152 -0.84 -18.60 2.61
CA SER A 152 0.47 -19.26 2.60
C SER A 152 1.54 -18.51 1.79
N GLY A 153 1.16 -17.42 1.10
CA GLY A 153 2.09 -16.51 0.45
C GLY A 153 2.76 -15.55 1.42
N LEU A 154 3.72 -14.77 0.91
CA LEU A 154 4.45 -13.80 1.71
C LEU A 154 3.59 -12.57 2.00
N VAL A 155 3.46 -12.20 3.27
CA VAL A 155 2.83 -10.95 3.70
C VAL A 155 3.80 -10.16 4.57
N ILE A 156 3.99 -8.90 4.23
CA ILE A 156 4.93 -7.99 4.90
C ILE A 156 4.18 -6.74 5.35
N HIS A 157 4.35 -6.38 6.61
CA HIS A 157 3.91 -5.08 7.10
C HIS A 157 4.95 -4.01 6.78
N SER A 158 4.51 -2.90 6.23
CA SER A 158 5.35 -1.74 5.97
C SER A 158 4.86 -0.53 6.75
N PRO A 159 5.62 -0.09 7.77
CA PRO A 159 5.22 1.03 8.61
C PRO A 159 5.34 2.39 7.91
N ASN A 160 6.10 2.47 6.83
CA ASN A 160 6.25 3.70 6.05
C ASN A 160 6.61 3.45 4.58
N ALA A 161 6.29 4.43 3.73
CA ALA A 161 6.47 4.36 2.28
C ALA A 161 7.92 4.09 1.83
N SER A 162 8.92 4.60 2.56
CA SER A 162 10.32 4.48 2.17
C SER A 162 10.88 3.06 2.32
N ARG A 163 10.25 2.21 3.12
CA ARG A 163 10.66 0.81 3.30
C ARG A 163 10.20 -0.11 2.19
N ASN A 164 9.14 0.23 1.48
CA ASN A 164 8.55 -0.66 0.47
C ASN A 164 9.54 -1.02 -0.65
N SER A 165 10.30 -0.05 -1.15
CA SER A 165 11.30 -0.30 -2.19
C SER A 165 12.46 -1.15 -1.68
N GLN A 166 12.88 -0.97 -0.43
CA GLN A 166 13.93 -1.77 0.20
C GLN A 166 13.46 -3.21 0.44
N ILE A 167 12.22 -3.40 0.85
CA ILE A 167 11.59 -4.71 1.06
C ILE A 167 11.59 -5.50 -0.25
N LEU A 168 11.17 -4.88 -1.35
CA LEU A 168 11.08 -5.55 -2.65
C LEU A 168 12.44 -5.74 -3.34
N ALA A 169 13.44 -4.91 -3.02
CA ALA A 169 14.79 -5.03 -3.56
C ALA A 169 15.60 -6.18 -2.92
N GLN A 170 15.18 -6.67 -1.75
CA GLN A 170 15.83 -7.82 -1.13
C GLN A 170 15.40 -9.09 -1.86
N PRO A 171 16.35 -9.97 -2.26
CA PRO A 171 15.98 -11.27 -2.76
C PRO A 171 15.18 -11.97 -1.65
N VAL A 172 13.91 -12.26 -1.93
CA VAL A 172 13.02 -12.94 -0.99
C VAL A 172 13.53 -14.37 -0.83
N SER A 173 14.49 -14.56 0.07
CA SER A 173 14.86 -15.87 0.56
C SER A 173 13.68 -16.33 1.43
N TYR A 174 12.93 -17.29 0.93
CA TYR A 174 11.86 -17.95 1.67
C TYR A 174 12.45 -18.66 2.90
N THR A 175 12.75 -17.92 3.94
CA THR A 175 13.06 -18.51 5.23
C THR A 175 11.74 -18.62 5.96
N HIS A 176 11.19 -19.82 5.94
CA HIS A 176 10.05 -20.20 6.74
C HIS A 176 10.32 -19.90 8.22
N LEU A 177 9.60 -18.93 8.77
CA LEU A 177 9.31 -18.94 10.18
C LEU A 177 8.13 -19.91 10.36
N ARG A 178 8.47 -21.16 10.68
CA ARG A 178 7.53 -22.12 11.27
C ARG A 178 7.34 -21.81 12.74
#